data_03a640a82aaf07f2b9961600b6bf89d8
#
_entry.id   03a640a82aaf07f2b9961600b6bf89d8
#
_cell.length_a   1.000
_cell.length_b   1.000
_cell.length_c   1.000
_cell.angle_alpha   90.00
_cell.angle_beta   90.00
_cell.angle_gamma   90.00
#
_symmetry.space_group_name_H-M   'P 1'
#
loop_
_entity.id
_entity.type
_entity.pdbx_description
1 polymer ?
#
loop_
_entity_poly.entity_id
_entity_poly.type
_entity_poly.pdbx_seq_one_letter_code
_entity_poly.pdbx_strand_id
1 'polypeptide(L)'
;MTNNSLADITAIILAYNEEKHIQRCIQSLKFHIKRIVVIDNYSTDNTLSILKKNNIEVFQNKFINYAIQFTWGMNISEIKTKWILRIDSDEYLTKEFAAKINDKLNSLPSNISGVSINRRNIFLGKEIKFGGTFPQKIVRIWKNGKGKMNNVWCDENVLIDGKIEYINQDIIDNRLIDLNSWIAKHKEFANRETINFFTHFQNNTRIDNKSFDKSKSEKRRYFLKHNVY
;
A
#
# COMPACT_ATOMS: atom_id res chain seq x y z
N MET A 1 4.22 -26.29 20.16
CA MET A 1 5.07 -25.09 20.20
C MET A 1 5.15 -24.56 18.78
N THR A 2 4.42 -23.51 18.43
CA THR A 2 4.48 -22.91 17.10
C THR A 2 5.83 -22.24 16.97
N ASN A 3 6.66 -22.73 16.05
CA ASN A 3 7.91 -22.09 15.64
C ASN A 3 7.56 -20.70 15.10
N ASN A 4 7.69 -19.69 15.95
CA ASN A 4 7.33 -18.31 15.63
C ASN A 4 8.47 -17.65 14.83
N SER A 5 8.85 -18.27 13.68
CA SER A 5 9.82 -17.69 12.79
C SER A 5 9.20 -16.49 12.10
N LEU A 6 9.94 -15.38 12.03
CA LEU A 6 9.52 -14.18 11.30
C LEU A 6 9.24 -14.54 9.84
N ALA A 7 8.15 -14.02 9.30
CA ALA A 7 7.82 -14.21 7.90
C ALA A 7 8.93 -13.62 6.99
N ASP A 8 9.24 -14.32 5.92
CA ASP A 8 10.29 -13.94 4.96
C ASP A 8 9.84 -12.78 4.06
N ILE A 9 9.56 -11.65 4.71
CA ILE A 9 9.00 -10.43 4.13
C ILE A 9 9.90 -9.24 4.42
N THR A 10 10.10 -8.38 3.41
CA THR A 10 10.51 -6.99 3.61
C THR A 10 9.27 -6.10 3.41
N ALA A 11 8.87 -5.37 4.44
CA ALA A 11 7.90 -4.29 4.28
C ALA A 11 8.59 -3.01 3.82
N ILE A 12 8.00 -2.34 2.82
CA ILE A 12 8.42 -1.02 2.36
C ILE A 12 7.30 -0.04 2.70
N ILE A 13 7.65 1.02 3.41
CA ILE A 13 6.75 2.06 3.88
C ILE A 13 7.24 3.39 3.31
N LEU A 14 6.34 4.16 2.69
CA LEU A 14 6.63 5.55 2.32
C LEU A 14 6.16 6.47 3.45
N ALA A 15 7.00 7.44 3.84
CA ALA A 15 6.69 8.36 4.93
C ALA A 15 7.00 9.81 4.56
N TYR A 16 6.13 10.72 4.98
CA TYR A 16 6.34 12.16 5.01
C TYR A 16 5.47 12.80 6.08
N ASN A 17 6.09 13.26 7.19
CA ASN A 17 5.40 13.87 8.33
C ASN A 17 4.29 12.96 8.90
N GLU A 18 4.68 11.74 9.29
CA GLU A 18 3.78 10.68 9.75
C GLU A 18 3.96 10.33 11.24
N GLU A 19 4.41 11.30 12.06
CA GLU A 19 4.65 11.10 13.51
C GLU A 19 3.45 10.50 14.25
N LYS A 20 2.21 10.82 13.80
CA LYS A 20 0.97 10.32 14.42
C LYS A 20 0.67 8.86 14.09
N HIS A 21 1.24 8.33 13.00
CA HIS A 21 0.84 7.03 12.44
C HIS A 21 1.96 6.01 12.45
N ILE A 22 3.20 6.43 12.13
CA ILE A 22 4.31 5.52 11.84
C ILE A 22 4.61 4.55 12.99
N GLN A 23 4.48 4.97 14.24
CA GLN A 23 4.70 4.11 15.41
C GLN A 23 3.76 2.90 15.40
N ARG A 24 2.48 3.11 15.12
CA ARG A 24 1.48 2.05 15.06
C ARG A 24 1.72 1.11 13.89
N CYS A 25 2.07 1.66 12.72
CA CYS A 25 2.39 0.89 11.53
C CYS A 25 3.54 -0.10 11.82
N ILE A 26 4.71 0.40 12.27
CA ILE A 26 5.87 -0.47 12.54
C ILE A 26 5.62 -1.45 13.67
N GLN A 27 4.86 -1.11 14.71
CA GLN A 27 4.51 -2.03 15.79
C GLN A 27 3.67 -3.21 15.32
N SER A 28 2.81 -3.02 14.32
CA SER A 28 2.01 -4.10 13.74
C SER A 28 2.84 -5.10 12.93
N LEU A 29 4.07 -4.75 12.59
CA LEU A 29 4.96 -5.53 11.72
C LEU A 29 6.15 -6.14 12.46
N LYS A 30 6.76 -5.40 13.38
CA LYS A 30 8.11 -5.61 13.94
C LYS A 30 8.41 -7.02 14.45
N PHE A 31 7.41 -7.71 15.02
CA PHE A 31 7.59 -9.05 15.60
C PHE A 31 7.05 -10.16 14.70
N HIS A 32 6.69 -9.85 13.46
CA HIS A 32 6.02 -10.78 12.56
C HIS A 32 6.76 -10.97 11.23
N ILE A 33 7.58 -9.98 10.81
CA ILE A 33 8.29 -9.99 9.53
C ILE A 33 9.79 -9.73 9.73
N LYS A 34 10.61 -10.18 8.77
CA LYS A 34 12.08 -10.10 8.90
C LYS A 34 12.65 -8.69 8.80
N ARG A 35 12.07 -7.84 7.94
CA ARG A 35 12.67 -6.53 7.65
C ARG A 35 11.61 -5.47 7.41
N ILE A 36 11.84 -4.29 7.94
CA ILE A 36 11.04 -3.09 7.69
C ILE A 36 11.99 -2.01 7.16
N VAL A 37 11.64 -1.43 6.03
CA VAL A 37 12.34 -0.31 5.39
C VAL A 37 11.38 0.84 5.22
N VAL A 38 11.81 2.03 5.61
CA VAL A 38 11.04 3.27 5.41
C VAL A 38 11.77 4.16 4.41
N ILE A 39 11.04 4.64 3.43
CA ILE A 39 11.50 5.65 2.48
C ILE A 39 10.89 6.98 2.89
N ASP A 40 11.70 7.82 3.49
CA ASP A 40 11.28 9.10 4.03
C ASP A 40 11.53 10.23 3.02
N ASN A 41 10.53 11.09 2.84
CA ASN A 41 10.64 12.27 1.98
C ASN A 41 11.07 13.52 2.78
N TYR A 42 12.19 13.41 3.53
CA TYR A 42 12.73 14.50 4.34
C TYR A 42 11.70 15.06 5.34
N SER A 43 11.12 14.19 6.16
CA SER A 43 10.18 14.57 7.22
C SER A 43 10.80 15.60 8.17
N THR A 44 9.98 16.59 8.56
CA THR A 44 10.36 17.71 9.44
C THR A 44 9.75 17.61 10.84
N ASP A 45 8.84 16.64 11.05
CA ASP A 45 8.24 16.31 12.34
C ASP A 45 9.04 15.22 13.09
N ASN A 46 8.45 14.57 14.09
CA ASN A 46 9.11 13.53 14.88
C ASN A 46 9.21 12.16 14.17
N THR A 47 8.81 12.02 12.90
CA THR A 47 8.83 10.74 12.16
C THR A 47 10.19 10.07 12.24
N LEU A 48 11.27 10.77 11.89
CA LEU A 48 12.64 10.21 11.90
C LEU A 48 13.10 9.80 13.30
N SER A 49 12.75 10.58 14.32
CA SER A 49 13.08 10.28 15.72
C SER A 49 12.39 8.99 16.19
N ILE A 50 11.13 8.78 15.80
CA ILE A 50 10.36 7.57 16.09
C ILE A 50 10.99 6.36 15.41
N LEU A 51 11.35 6.47 14.13
CA LEU A 51 11.97 5.39 13.36
C LEU A 51 13.32 4.99 13.96
N LYS A 52 14.17 5.96 14.28
CA LYS A 52 15.47 5.75 14.94
C LYS A 52 15.32 5.03 16.27
N LYS A 53 14.40 5.47 17.15
CA LYS A 53 14.10 4.84 18.44
C LYS A 53 13.68 3.37 18.31
N ASN A 54 13.05 3.01 17.22
CA ASN A 54 12.60 1.64 16.94
C ASN A 54 13.63 0.80 16.16
N ASN A 55 14.82 1.35 15.86
CA ASN A 55 15.87 0.72 15.04
C ASN A 55 15.36 0.30 13.66
N ILE A 56 14.57 1.15 13.01
CA ILE A 56 14.06 0.93 11.66
C ILE A 56 15.06 1.48 10.64
N GLU A 57 15.27 0.73 9.57
CA GLU A 57 16.09 1.14 8.45
C GLU A 57 15.38 2.21 7.64
N VAL A 58 16.07 3.33 7.39
CA VAL A 58 15.50 4.51 6.73
C VAL A 58 16.40 4.94 5.59
N PHE A 59 15.80 5.16 4.43
CA PHE A 59 16.43 5.86 3.31
C PHE A 59 15.66 7.15 3.02
N GLN A 60 16.36 8.22 2.71
CA GLN A 60 15.73 9.48 2.36
C GLN A 60 15.83 9.74 0.86
N ASN A 61 14.71 10.09 0.24
CA ASN A 61 14.65 10.43 -1.18
C ASN A 61 13.59 11.50 -1.42
N LYS A 62 13.90 12.45 -2.32
CA LYS A 62 12.94 13.50 -2.69
C LYS A 62 11.76 12.90 -3.44
N PHE A 63 10.57 13.18 -2.96
CA PHE A 63 9.32 12.70 -3.55
C PHE A 63 9.06 13.32 -4.92
N ILE A 64 8.71 12.48 -5.89
CA ILE A 64 8.19 12.87 -7.21
C ILE A 64 6.75 12.41 -7.31
N ASN A 65 6.53 11.08 -7.28
CA ASN A 65 5.22 10.46 -7.13
C ASN A 65 5.37 9.13 -6.37
N TYR A 66 4.26 8.52 -5.97
CA TYR A 66 4.27 7.28 -5.18
C TYR A 66 4.94 6.12 -5.90
N ALA A 67 4.67 5.94 -7.20
CA ALA A 67 5.23 4.84 -7.98
C ALA A 67 6.76 4.94 -8.11
N ILE A 68 7.27 6.14 -8.39
CA ILE A 68 8.71 6.41 -8.49
C ILE A 68 9.37 6.22 -7.12
N GLN A 69 8.77 6.78 -6.06
CA GLN A 69 9.31 6.68 -4.71
C GLN A 69 9.37 5.22 -4.23
N PHE A 70 8.30 4.46 -4.47
CA PHE A 70 8.25 3.06 -4.08
C PHE A 70 9.23 2.20 -4.89
N THR A 71 9.32 2.41 -6.21
CA THR A 71 10.28 1.73 -7.08
C THR A 71 11.72 2.02 -6.67
N TRP A 72 12.02 3.28 -6.36
CA TRP A 72 13.32 3.67 -5.85
C TRP A 72 13.63 2.94 -4.52
N GLY A 73 12.66 2.90 -3.61
CA GLY A 73 12.77 2.18 -2.35
C GLY A 73 13.05 0.69 -2.53
N MET A 74 12.36 0.01 -3.44
CA MET A 74 12.64 -1.39 -3.77
C MET A 74 14.09 -1.60 -4.23
N ASN A 75 14.60 -0.69 -5.07
CA ASN A 75 15.95 -0.82 -5.65
C ASN A 75 17.03 -0.56 -4.61
N ILE A 76 16.94 0.54 -3.85
CA ILE A 76 17.97 0.93 -2.88
C ILE A 76 18.05 -0.04 -1.69
N SER A 77 16.92 -0.69 -1.35
CA SER A 77 16.84 -1.57 -0.19
C SER A 77 17.50 -2.92 -0.38
N GLU A 78 17.98 -3.28 -1.57
CA GLU A 78 18.61 -4.58 -1.85
C GLU A 78 17.84 -5.76 -1.22
N ILE A 79 16.58 -5.93 -1.59
CA ILE A 79 15.65 -6.86 -0.95
C ILE A 79 16.11 -8.31 -1.17
N LYS A 80 16.36 -9.05 -0.07
CA LYS A 80 16.78 -10.46 -0.09
C LYS A 80 15.68 -11.42 0.36
N THR A 81 14.58 -10.89 0.92
CA THR A 81 13.44 -11.71 1.35
C THR A 81 12.62 -12.20 0.17
N LYS A 82 11.92 -13.32 0.37
CA LYS A 82 11.05 -13.94 -0.63
C LYS A 82 9.87 -13.06 -1.04
N TRP A 83 9.32 -12.31 -0.07
CA TRP A 83 8.13 -11.50 -0.26
C TRP A 83 8.41 -10.04 0.03
N ILE A 84 7.70 -9.17 -0.68
CA ILE A 84 7.63 -7.73 -0.44
C ILE A 84 6.21 -7.40 0.03
N LEU A 85 6.08 -6.61 1.09
CA LEU A 85 4.83 -6.03 1.55
C LEU A 85 4.86 -4.53 1.31
N ARG A 86 3.91 -3.99 0.54
CA ARG A 86 3.61 -2.57 0.51
C ARG A 86 2.60 -2.25 1.61
N ILE A 87 2.95 -1.32 2.46
CA ILE A 87 2.05 -0.80 3.49
C ILE A 87 2.28 0.70 3.64
N ASP A 88 1.20 1.48 3.73
CA ASP A 88 1.29 2.91 3.89
C ASP A 88 1.48 3.26 5.40
N SER A 89 2.08 4.40 5.71
CA SER A 89 2.43 4.77 7.09
C SER A 89 1.23 4.89 8.04
N ASP A 90 0.05 5.21 7.50
CA ASP A 90 -1.22 5.30 8.21
C ASP A 90 -2.00 3.96 8.27
N GLU A 91 -1.44 2.89 7.65
CA GLU A 91 -1.99 1.54 7.68
C GLU A 91 -1.31 0.66 8.75
N TYR A 92 -2.01 -0.41 9.16
CA TYR A 92 -1.45 -1.43 10.04
C TYR A 92 -2.16 -2.78 9.84
N LEU A 93 -1.44 -3.88 10.09
CA LEU A 93 -2.02 -5.21 10.07
C LEU A 93 -2.90 -5.43 11.29
N THR A 94 -4.00 -6.16 11.14
CA THR A 94 -4.73 -6.67 12.31
C THR A 94 -3.84 -7.64 13.09
N LYS A 95 -4.02 -7.71 14.41
CA LYS A 95 -3.25 -8.65 15.26
C LYS A 95 -3.38 -10.09 14.77
N GLU A 96 -4.56 -10.47 14.31
CA GLU A 96 -4.82 -11.81 13.79
C GLU A 96 -4.02 -12.08 12.52
N PHE A 97 -4.02 -11.14 11.55
CA PHE A 97 -3.26 -11.31 10.32
C PHE A 97 -1.76 -11.31 10.57
N ALA A 98 -1.27 -10.37 11.38
CA ALA A 98 0.15 -10.29 11.72
C ALA A 98 0.66 -11.61 12.34
N ALA A 99 -0.09 -12.20 13.26
CA ALA A 99 0.27 -13.47 13.88
C ALA A 99 0.27 -14.67 12.91
N LYS A 100 -0.53 -14.64 11.86
CA LYS A 100 -0.71 -15.74 10.90
C LYS A 100 -0.03 -15.50 9.54
N ILE A 101 0.59 -14.35 9.31
CA ILE A 101 1.10 -13.97 7.99
C ILE A 101 2.11 -14.96 7.44
N ASN A 102 3.00 -15.48 8.29
CA ASN A 102 4.01 -16.47 7.90
C ASN A 102 3.35 -17.77 7.43
N ASP A 103 2.43 -18.31 8.18
CA ASP A 103 1.74 -19.58 7.86
C ASP A 103 0.90 -19.42 6.60
N LYS A 104 0.19 -18.29 6.46
CA LYS A 104 -0.60 -17.98 5.27
C LYS A 104 0.24 -17.94 4.01
N LEU A 105 1.40 -17.29 4.03
CA LEU A 105 2.27 -17.21 2.86
C LEU A 105 2.98 -18.54 2.54
N ASN A 106 3.31 -19.32 3.57
CA ASN A 106 3.94 -20.63 3.39
C ASN A 106 2.97 -21.69 2.87
N SER A 107 1.67 -21.55 3.14
CA SER A 107 0.63 -22.45 2.64
C SER A 107 0.24 -22.18 1.18
N LEU A 108 0.72 -21.10 0.56
CA LEU A 108 0.37 -20.77 -0.82
C LEU A 108 1.06 -21.70 -1.81
N PRO A 109 0.36 -22.10 -2.89
CA PRO A 109 0.95 -22.82 -4.01
C PRO A 109 2.14 -22.06 -4.61
N SER A 110 3.12 -22.82 -5.11
CA SER A 110 4.38 -22.25 -5.64
C SER A 110 4.19 -21.30 -6.83
N ASN A 111 3.11 -21.44 -7.58
CA ASN A 111 2.76 -20.62 -8.75
C ASN A 111 2.10 -19.28 -8.39
N ILE A 112 1.79 -19.02 -7.12
CA ILE A 112 1.26 -17.73 -6.68
C ILE A 112 2.41 -16.73 -6.58
N SER A 113 2.26 -15.59 -7.25
CA SER A 113 3.25 -14.50 -7.29
C SER A 113 2.81 -13.27 -6.51
N GLY A 114 1.51 -13.08 -6.31
CA GLY A 114 0.96 -11.94 -5.58
C GLY A 114 -0.17 -12.36 -4.65
N VAL A 115 -0.43 -11.53 -3.64
CA VAL A 115 -1.49 -11.72 -2.67
C VAL A 115 -2.30 -10.44 -2.55
N SER A 116 -3.61 -10.57 -2.71
CA SER A 116 -4.58 -9.52 -2.42
C SER A 116 -5.23 -9.77 -1.05
N ILE A 117 -5.45 -8.68 -0.32
CA ILE A 117 -6.08 -8.66 1.00
C ILE A 117 -7.13 -7.56 1.05
N ASN A 118 -7.94 -7.54 2.10
CA ASN A 118 -8.92 -6.47 2.29
C ASN A 118 -8.25 -5.23 2.89
N ARG A 119 -8.65 -4.06 2.41
CA ARG A 119 -8.40 -2.78 3.09
C ARG A 119 -9.69 -2.31 3.75
N ARG A 120 -9.61 -2.09 5.06
CA ARG A 120 -10.70 -1.52 5.87
C ARG A 120 -10.36 -0.08 6.17
N ASN A 121 -11.27 0.83 5.82
CA ASN A 121 -11.08 2.26 6.00
C ASN A 121 -11.75 2.73 7.29
N ILE A 122 -10.99 3.41 8.14
CA ILE A 122 -11.50 4.09 9.33
C ILE A 122 -11.51 5.59 9.06
N PHE A 123 -12.66 6.22 9.15
CA PHE A 123 -12.83 7.66 8.98
C PHE A 123 -13.40 8.28 10.24
N LEU A 124 -12.71 9.24 10.83
CA LEU A 124 -13.07 9.90 12.09
C LEU A 124 -13.46 8.89 13.19
N GLY A 125 -12.66 7.82 13.32
CA GLY A 125 -12.85 6.79 14.34
C GLY A 125 -13.95 5.76 14.02
N LYS A 126 -14.64 5.86 12.88
CA LYS A 126 -15.68 4.91 12.47
C LYS A 126 -15.29 4.14 11.22
N GLU A 127 -15.53 2.84 11.22
CA GLU A 127 -15.30 1.99 10.04
C GLU A 127 -16.34 2.29 8.95
N ILE A 128 -15.86 2.50 7.72
CA ILE A 128 -16.72 2.70 6.54
C ILE A 128 -17.06 1.34 5.93
N LYS A 129 -18.29 0.89 6.13
CA LYS A 129 -18.78 -0.42 5.65
C LYS A 129 -19.65 -0.34 4.39
N PHE A 130 -20.06 0.86 4.00
CA PHE A 130 -21.02 1.09 2.91
C PHE A 130 -20.44 2.02 1.85
N GLY A 131 -21.16 2.24 0.76
CA GLY A 131 -20.72 3.12 -0.32
C GLY A 131 -19.73 2.50 -1.30
N GLY A 132 -19.65 1.16 -1.33
CA GLY A 132 -18.76 0.43 -2.27
C GLY A 132 -17.27 0.51 -1.94
N THR A 133 -16.93 0.90 -0.70
CA THR A 133 -15.54 1.02 -0.24
C THR A 133 -15.05 -0.17 0.57
N PHE A 134 -15.95 -1.14 0.89
CA PHE A 134 -15.63 -2.34 1.65
C PHE A 134 -16.43 -3.56 1.12
N PRO A 135 -15.81 -4.74 1.03
CA PRO A 135 -14.37 -4.96 1.14
C PRO A 135 -13.63 -4.46 -0.11
N GLN A 136 -12.62 -3.61 0.09
CA GLN A 136 -11.73 -3.24 -0.99
C GLN A 136 -10.55 -4.20 -1.05
N LYS A 137 -10.55 -5.08 -2.06
CA LYS A 137 -9.43 -6.02 -2.28
C LYS A 137 -8.29 -5.30 -2.98
N ILE A 138 -7.11 -5.32 -2.35
CA ILE A 138 -5.91 -4.68 -2.90
C ILE A 138 -4.73 -5.65 -2.86
N VAL A 139 -3.88 -5.60 -3.87
CA VAL A 139 -2.61 -6.34 -3.87
C VAL A 139 -1.63 -5.60 -2.99
N ARG A 140 -1.18 -6.25 -1.92
CA ARG A 140 -0.24 -5.67 -0.94
C ARG A 140 1.03 -6.49 -0.77
N ILE A 141 1.01 -7.79 -1.11
CA ILE A 141 2.16 -8.67 -0.94
C ILE A 141 2.47 -9.36 -2.26
N TRP A 142 3.75 -9.45 -2.61
CA TRP A 142 4.18 -10.17 -3.81
C TRP A 142 5.58 -10.74 -3.67
N LYS A 143 5.90 -11.75 -4.48
CA LYS A 143 7.25 -12.32 -4.53
C LYS A 143 8.24 -11.30 -5.08
N ASN A 144 9.41 -11.23 -4.47
CA ASN A 144 10.50 -10.40 -4.95
C ASN A 144 10.80 -10.71 -6.42
N GLY A 145 10.92 -9.66 -7.24
CA GLY A 145 11.11 -9.77 -8.68
C GLY A 145 9.83 -10.03 -9.50
N LYS A 146 8.64 -10.19 -8.86
CA LYS A 146 7.38 -10.48 -9.53
C LYS A 146 6.37 -9.32 -9.54
N GLY A 147 6.72 -8.18 -8.96
CA GLY A 147 5.87 -6.99 -8.94
C GLY A 147 6.56 -5.77 -9.50
N LYS A 148 5.84 -4.99 -10.29
CA LYS A 148 6.29 -3.71 -10.86
C LYS A 148 5.21 -2.65 -10.61
N MET A 149 5.63 -1.47 -10.12
CA MET A 149 4.69 -0.35 -9.98
C MET A 149 4.31 0.18 -11.36
N ASN A 150 3.00 0.43 -11.58
CA ASN A 150 2.58 1.22 -12.73
C ASN A 150 2.95 2.70 -12.48
N ASN A 151 3.54 3.34 -13.49
CA ASN A 151 3.97 4.73 -13.36
C ASN A 151 2.83 5.68 -13.68
N VAL A 152 1.92 5.87 -12.72
CA VAL A 152 0.79 6.81 -12.80
C VAL A 152 0.83 7.78 -11.63
N TRP A 153 0.19 8.95 -11.78
CA TRP A 153 0.15 9.98 -10.73
C TRP A 153 -0.86 9.68 -9.61
N CYS A 154 -1.89 8.90 -9.93
CA CYS A 154 -2.94 8.48 -9.00
C CYS A 154 -3.34 7.04 -9.23
N ASP A 155 -3.91 6.39 -8.21
CA ASP A 155 -4.35 4.98 -8.25
C ASP A 155 -3.21 4.02 -8.69
N GLU A 156 -2.00 4.31 -8.20
CA GLU A 156 -0.85 3.47 -8.49
C GLU A 156 -1.05 2.06 -7.95
N ASN A 157 -0.95 1.07 -8.84
CA ASN A 157 -1.10 -0.33 -8.53
C ASN A 157 0.20 -1.10 -8.81
N VAL A 158 0.32 -2.24 -8.18
CA VAL A 158 1.38 -3.21 -8.50
C VAL A 158 0.87 -4.13 -9.60
N LEU A 159 1.60 -4.19 -10.70
CA LEU A 159 1.40 -5.18 -11.77
C LEU A 159 2.18 -6.43 -11.39
N ILE A 160 1.50 -7.55 -11.29
CA ILE A 160 2.08 -8.83 -10.87
C ILE A 160 2.34 -9.73 -12.08
N ASP A 161 3.59 -10.17 -12.21
CA ASP A 161 3.96 -11.22 -13.15
C ASP A 161 3.64 -12.60 -12.53
N GLY A 162 2.44 -13.11 -12.81
CA GLY A 162 1.94 -14.40 -12.35
C GLY A 162 0.56 -14.34 -11.69
N LYS A 163 0.21 -15.41 -10.98
CA LYS A 163 -1.10 -15.54 -10.35
C LYS A 163 -1.17 -14.77 -9.02
N ILE A 164 -2.34 -14.18 -8.78
CA ILE A 164 -2.67 -13.49 -7.53
C ILE A 164 -3.67 -14.34 -6.77
N GLU A 165 -3.39 -14.59 -5.49
CA GLU A 165 -4.31 -15.26 -4.57
C GLU A 165 -4.95 -14.24 -3.65
N TYR A 166 -6.24 -14.44 -3.35
CA TYR A 166 -6.93 -13.63 -2.35
C TYR A 166 -6.89 -14.32 -0.99
N ILE A 167 -6.39 -13.61 0.00
CA ILE A 167 -6.43 -14.03 1.40
C ILE A 167 -7.44 -13.15 2.15
N ASN A 168 -8.46 -13.77 2.75
CA ASN A 168 -9.43 -13.04 3.58
C ASN A 168 -8.80 -12.62 4.91
N GLN A 169 -7.99 -11.59 4.83
CA GLN A 169 -7.32 -10.92 5.96
C GLN A 169 -7.35 -9.43 5.73
N ASP A 170 -7.26 -8.66 6.79
CA ASP A 170 -7.48 -7.22 6.76
C ASP A 170 -6.22 -6.42 7.08
N ILE A 171 -5.99 -5.37 6.31
CA ILE A 171 -5.17 -4.23 6.67
C ILE A 171 -6.10 -3.07 7.01
N ILE A 172 -5.77 -2.33 8.05
CA ILE A 172 -6.56 -1.20 8.52
C ILE A 172 -5.91 0.09 8.03
N ASP A 173 -6.63 0.86 7.23
CA ASP A 173 -6.32 2.23 6.86
C ASP A 173 -7.03 3.17 7.85
N ASN A 174 -6.27 3.82 8.72
CA ASN A 174 -6.81 4.68 9.76
C ASN A 174 -5.98 5.96 9.91
N ARG A 175 -6.35 6.96 9.17
CA ARG A 175 -5.70 8.25 9.21
C ARG A 175 -6.24 9.08 10.38
N LEU A 176 -5.35 9.45 11.30
CA LEU A 176 -5.67 10.25 12.49
C LEU A 176 -5.58 11.76 12.16
N ILE A 177 -6.46 12.23 11.29
CA ILE A 177 -6.56 13.64 10.89
C ILE A 177 -7.97 14.17 11.15
N ASP A 178 -8.08 15.47 11.33
CA ASP A 178 -9.36 16.16 11.40
C ASP A 178 -10.01 16.31 10.00
N LEU A 179 -11.26 16.76 9.97
CA LEU A 179 -12.03 16.92 8.74
C LEU A 179 -11.39 17.96 7.79
N ASN A 180 -10.85 19.06 8.31
CA ASN A 180 -10.24 20.11 7.48
C ASN A 180 -9.00 19.60 6.78
N SER A 181 -8.13 18.89 7.49
CA SER A 181 -6.94 18.24 6.93
C SER A 181 -7.33 17.17 5.90
N TRP A 182 -8.42 16.43 6.14
CA TRP A 182 -8.94 15.46 5.19
C TRP A 182 -9.41 16.13 3.89
N ILE A 183 -10.19 17.24 3.98
CA ILE A 183 -10.66 18.02 2.82
C ILE A 183 -9.46 18.57 2.03
N ALA A 184 -8.47 19.17 2.71
CA ALA A 184 -7.28 19.71 2.06
C ALA A 184 -6.54 18.64 1.25
N LYS A 185 -6.37 17.44 1.83
CA LYS A 185 -5.74 16.31 1.14
C LYS A 185 -6.53 15.84 -0.08
N HIS A 186 -7.87 15.82 0.01
CA HIS A 186 -8.72 15.41 -1.12
C HIS A 186 -8.68 16.43 -2.26
N LYS A 187 -8.50 17.72 -1.96
CA LYS A 187 -8.23 18.73 -2.97
C LYS A 187 -6.93 18.46 -3.74
N GLU A 188 -5.87 18.04 -3.03
CA GLU A 188 -4.61 17.64 -3.69
C GLU A 188 -4.78 16.38 -4.54
N PHE A 189 -5.55 15.39 -4.08
CA PHE A 189 -5.87 14.22 -4.89
C PHE A 189 -6.63 14.58 -6.17
N ALA A 190 -7.63 15.47 -6.08
CA ALA A 190 -8.35 15.96 -7.25
C ALA A 190 -7.43 16.62 -8.26
N ASN A 191 -6.47 17.44 -7.81
CA ASN A 191 -5.45 18.05 -8.68
C ASN A 191 -4.58 16.99 -9.38
N ARG A 192 -4.12 15.97 -8.66
CA ARG A 192 -3.34 14.87 -9.24
C ARG A 192 -4.14 14.05 -10.25
N GLU A 193 -5.42 13.78 -9.96
CA GLU A 193 -6.33 13.13 -10.90
C GLU A 193 -6.48 13.95 -12.19
N THR A 194 -6.61 15.25 -12.06
CA THR A 194 -6.70 16.16 -13.20
C THR A 194 -5.44 16.08 -14.05
N ILE A 195 -4.26 16.13 -13.45
CA ILE A 195 -2.98 15.97 -14.17
C ILE A 195 -2.93 14.61 -14.86
N ASN A 196 -3.30 13.54 -14.17
CA ASN A 196 -3.32 12.18 -14.73
C ASN A 196 -4.23 12.08 -15.94
N PHE A 197 -5.44 12.65 -15.85
CA PHE A 197 -6.40 12.70 -16.96
C PHE A 197 -5.82 13.40 -18.19
N PHE A 198 -5.28 14.61 -18.05
CA PHE A 198 -4.71 15.36 -19.17
C PHE A 198 -3.47 14.69 -19.76
N THR A 199 -2.59 14.11 -18.93
CA THR A 199 -1.41 13.38 -19.42
C THR A 199 -1.81 12.16 -20.25
N HIS A 200 -2.83 11.41 -19.83
CA HIS A 200 -3.32 10.27 -20.59
C HIS A 200 -4.07 10.69 -21.87
N PHE A 201 -4.83 11.77 -21.80
CA PHE A 201 -5.56 12.30 -22.97
C PHE A 201 -4.59 12.76 -24.07
N GLN A 202 -3.51 13.44 -23.72
CA GLN A 202 -2.49 13.90 -24.66
C GLN A 202 -1.69 12.76 -25.30
N ASN A 203 -1.45 11.68 -24.56
CA ASN A 203 -0.61 10.56 -25.03
C ASN A 203 -1.39 9.48 -25.80
N ASN A 204 -2.70 9.62 -25.99
CA ASN A 204 -3.58 8.69 -26.74
C ASN A 204 -3.43 7.21 -26.31
N THR A 205 -2.94 6.94 -25.11
CA THR A 205 -2.75 5.61 -24.59
C THR A 205 -4.05 5.12 -23.96
N ARG A 206 -4.82 4.35 -24.72
CA ARG A 206 -5.85 3.49 -24.14
C ARG A 206 -5.16 2.51 -23.17
N ILE A 207 -5.41 2.67 -21.88
CA ILE A 207 -5.01 1.68 -20.90
C ILE A 207 -5.79 0.42 -21.22
N ASP A 208 -5.08 -0.62 -21.64
CA ASP A 208 -5.65 -1.95 -21.86
C ASP A 208 -6.15 -2.49 -20.52
N ASN A 209 -7.47 -2.39 -20.31
CA ASN A 209 -8.18 -2.88 -19.13
C ASN A 209 -8.37 -4.40 -19.19
N LYS A 210 -7.31 -5.17 -19.37
CA LYS A 210 -7.38 -6.63 -19.23
C LYS A 210 -7.18 -7.05 -17.78
N SER A 211 -8.24 -7.65 -17.25
CA SER A 211 -8.30 -8.57 -16.12
C SER A 211 -8.29 -8.01 -14.70
N PHE A 212 -9.38 -7.39 -14.29
CA PHE A 212 -9.91 -7.57 -12.94
C PHE A 212 -11.42 -7.68 -13.02
N ASP A 213 -11.96 -8.67 -12.34
CA ASP A 213 -13.42 -8.82 -12.18
C ASP A 213 -13.89 -7.65 -11.27
N LYS A 214 -14.15 -6.52 -11.92
CA LYS A 214 -14.57 -5.28 -11.23
C LYS A 214 -15.97 -5.48 -10.70
N SER A 215 -16.17 -5.22 -9.42
CA SER A 215 -17.51 -5.18 -8.82
C SER A 215 -18.41 -4.20 -9.57
N LYS A 216 -19.76 -4.34 -9.45
CA LYS A 216 -20.70 -3.39 -10.07
C LYS A 216 -20.43 -1.93 -9.70
N SER A 217 -19.99 -1.67 -8.47
CA SER A 217 -19.66 -0.33 -7.97
C SER A 217 -18.37 0.21 -8.61
N GLU A 218 -17.36 -0.63 -8.85
CA GLU A 218 -16.12 -0.25 -9.53
C GLU A 218 -16.34 0.01 -11.01
N LYS A 219 -17.21 -0.79 -11.67
CA LYS A 219 -17.65 -0.56 -13.06
C LYS A 219 -18.39 0.77 -13.19
N ARG A 220 -19.25 1.11 -12.22
CA ARG A 220 -19.98 2.39 -12.20
C ARG A 220 -19.06 3.58 -11.95
N ARG A 221 -18.08 3.47 -11.02
CA ARG A 221 -17.05 4.48 -10.82
C ARG A 221 -16.22 4.71 -12.08
N TYR A 222 -15.77 3.61 -12.71
CA TYR A 222 -15.01 3.69 -13.95
C TYR A 222 -15.82 4.39 -15.06
N PHE A 223 -17.09 4.02 -15.23
CA PHE A 223 -18.01 4.64 -16.19
C PHE A 223 -18.19 6.14 -15.93
N LEU A 224 -18.47 6.54 -14.69
CA LEU A 224 -18.61 7.95 -14.31
C LEU A 224 -17.31 8.75 -14.54
N LYS A 225 -16.15 8.14 -14.25
CA LYS A 225 -14.84 8.78 -14.41
C LYS A 225 -14.45 9.00 -15.88
N HIS A 226 -14.93 8.18 -16.83
CA HIS A 226 -14.47 8.18 -18.21
C HIS A 226 -15.53 8.59 -19.24
N ASN A 227 -16.80 8.73 -18.85
CA ASN A 227 -17.90 9.01 -19.80
C ASN A 227 -18.81 10.18 -19.39
N VAL A 228 -18.51 10.90 -18.31
CA VAL A 228 -19.36 12.00 -17.78
C VAL A 228 -18.64 13.36 -17.84
N TYR A 229 -17.42 13.41 -18.43
CA TYR A 229 -16.69 14.66 -18.66
C TYR A 229 -16.20 14.72 -20.11
#